data_81f1ce34824dc432348c15a31ca60b4c
#
_entry.id   81f1ce34824dc432348c15a31ca60b4c
#
_cell.length_a   1.000
_cell.length_b   1.000
_cell.length_c   1.000
_cell.angle_alpha   90.00
_cell.angle_beta   90.00
_cell.angle_gamma   90.00
#
_symmetry.space_group_name_H-M   'P 1'
#
loop_
_entity.id
_entity.type
_entity.pdbx_description
1 polymer ?
#
loop_
_entity_poly.entity_id
_entity_poly.type
_entity_poly.pdbx_seq_one_letter_code
_entity_poly.pdbx_strand_id
1 'polypeptide(L)'
;MATCPTSRLWGAGSIGMIKPMSEQVRGVISAAKGEPVRTETVIVPDPGPGEALVRVAACGVCHTDLHYREGGISDDFPFLLGHEASGIVEAVGNDVVDGAPGDFVVLNWRAVCGNCRACLRGEPWYCFATFNATQRMTLTDGTPLNPALGIGAFIEKTLVHSGQCTKVDRAVAPAVAGLLGCGVMAGLGAALNTAGVRRGQSVAVIGCGGVGCAAIAGARLAGASRIIAVDIDDRKLATASGLGATHTINSRESDPIEGIRRLTGGYGADVVIDAVGHPETYRQAFYARDLAGTVVLVGVPTPDMRLELPLLDVFGRGGALKSSWYGDCLPSRDFPLLIDLHLQGRLPLDAFVSETIALGDIEEAFAAMGRGDVLRSVVLF
;
A
#
# COMPACT_ATOMS: atom_id res chain seq x y z
N MET A 1 -33.88 66.90 -28.71
CA MET A 1 -32.50 67.25 -28.30
C MET A 1 -32.37 66.90 -26.83
N ALA A 2 -31.69 65.82 -26.51
CA ALA A 2 -31.31 65.47 -25.15
C ALA A 2 -29.92 64.83 -25.24
N THR A 3 -28.94 65.48 -24.66
CA THR A 3 -27.51 65.14 -24.70
C THR A 3 -27.17 64.04 -23.70
N CYS A 4 -26.45 63.04 -24.19
CA CYS A 4 -25.88 61.93 -23.42
C CYS A 4 -24.62 62.39 -22.65
N PRO A 5 -24.43 62.08 -21.37
CA PRO A 5 -23.19 62.39 -20.64
C PRO A 5 -22.17 61.25 -20.72
N THR A 6 -20.98 61.64 -21.04
CA THR A 6 -19.63 61.10 -21.02
C THR A 6 -19.34 59.86 -20.16
N SER A 7 -18.68 58.91 -20.86
CA SER A 7 -17.96 57.72 -20.38
C SER A 7 -16.91 58.01 -19.27
N ARG A 8 -17.04 57.33 -18.14
CA ARG A 8 -15.93 57.21 -17.15
C ARG A 8 -15.09 56.01 -17.56
N LEU A 9 -13.84 56.26 -17.85
CA LEU A 9 -12.80 55.25 -17.98
C LEU A 9 -12.54 54.60 -16.57
N TRP A 10 -12.83 53.34 -16.48
CA TRP A 10 -12.41 52.55 -15.33
C TRP A 10 -10.92 52.24 -15.51
N GLY A 11 -10.09 52.68 -14.56
CA GLY A 11 -8.68 52.35 -14.49
C GLY A 11 -8.48 50.83 -14.40
N ALA A 12 -7.69 50.28 -15.27
CA ALA A 12 -7.19 48.91 -15.16
C ALA A 12 -6.29 48.81 -13.95
N GLY A 13 -6.85 48.33 -12.85
CA GLY A 13 -6.04 47.89 -11.70
C GLY A 13 -5.19 46.70 -12.17
N SER A 14 -3.88 46.84 -12.11
CA SER A 14 -2.94 45.77 -12.27
C SER A 14 -3.29 44.65 -11.27
N ILE A 15 -3.84 43.54 -11.76
CA ILE A 15 -3.91 42.30 -10.99
C ILE A 15 -2.46 41.89 -10.80
N GLY A 16 -1.91 42.17 -9.62
CA GLY A 16 -0.60 41.66 -9.23
C GLY A 16 -0.66 40.12 -9.37
N MET A 17 0.17 39.56 -10.22
CA MET A 17 0.39 38.11 -10.25
C MET A 17 0.82 37.72 -8.84
N ILE A 18 -0.06 37.02 -8.11
CA ILE A 18 0.30 36.35 -6.89
C ILE A 18 1.36 35.33 -7.29
N LYS A 19 2.60 35.56 -6.87
CA LYS A 19 3.69 34.62 -7.08
C LYS A 19 3.26 33.32 -6.40
N PRO A 20 3.28 32.16 -7.07
CA PRO A 20 2.92 30.92 -6.42
C PRO A 20 3.77 30.75 -5.16
N MET A 21 3.12 30.58 -4.03
CA MET A 21 3.80 30.37 -2.75
C MET A 21 4.21 28.91 -2.69
N SER A 22 5.50 28.64 -2.86
CA SER A 22 6.08 27.33 -2.59
C SER A 22 6.52 27.26 -1.13
N GLU A 23 6.29 26.12 -0.48
CA GLU A 23 6.73 25.90 0.90
C GLU A 23 8.03 25.09 0.93
N GLN A 24 8.86 25.36 1.95
CA GLN A 24 10.06 24.57 2.25
C GLN A 24 9.76 23.66 3.43
N VAL A 25 9.96 22.35 3.22
CA VAL A 25 9.68 21.32 4.21
C VAL A 25 10.82 20.29 4.23
N ARG A 26 10.88 19.48 5.28
CA ARG A 26 11.88 18.39 5.36
C ARG A 26 11.31 17.11 4.77
N GLY A 27 12.10 16.45 3.94
CA GLY A 27 11.77 15.15 3.34
C GLY A 27 12.98 14.23 3.25
N VAL A 28 12.75 12.92 3.13
CA VAL A 28 13.80 11.90 3.02
C VAL A 28 14.00 11.49 1.58
N ILE A 29 15.22 11.71 1.10
CA ILE A 29 15.62 11.55 -0.28
C ILE A 29 16.58 10.37 -0.42
N SER A 30 16.31 9.51 -1.40
CA SER A 30 17.27 8.56 -1.96
C SER A 30 17.94 9.22 -3.15
N ALA A 31 19.17 9.69 -2.95
CA ALA A 31 19.87 10.50 -3.95
C ALA A 31 20.48 9.67 -5.07
N ALA A 32 20.95 8.46 -4.76
CA ALA A 32 21.54 7.53 -5.71
C ALA A 32 21.34 6.07 -5.27
N LYS A 33 21.50 5.16 -6.21
CA LYS A 33 21.32 3.72 -6.02
C LYS A 33 22.20 3.15 -4.91
N GLY A 34 21.57 2.52 -3.91
CA GLY A 34 22.24 1.83 -2.81
C GLY A 34 22.87 2.76 -1.77
N GLU A 35 22.80 4.08 -1.93
CA GLU A 35 23.28 5.02 -0.93
C GLU A 35 22.28 5.16 0.23
N PRO A 36 22.75 5.45 1.45
CA PRO A 36 21.88 5.78 2.58
C PRO A 36 20.99 6.98 2.25
N VAL A 37 19.76 6.92 2.72
CA VAL A 37 18.81 8.04 2.55
C VAL A 37 19.22 9.25 3.41
N ARG A 38 18.83 10.45 2.98
CA ARG A 38 19.16 11.72 3.65
C ARG A 38 17.93 12.57 3.85
N THR A 39 17.89 13.28 4.97
CA THR A 39 16.86 14.31 5.18
C THR A 39 17.32 15.62 4.53
N GLU A 40 16.55 16.11 3.57
CA GLU A 40 16.83 17.31 2.80
C GLU A 40 15.67 18.31 2.86
N THR A 41 15.95 19.57 2.52
CA THR A 41 14.90 20.58 2.32
C THR A 41 14.31 20.42 0.92
N VAL A 42 13.00 20.26 0.88
CA VAL A 42 12.21 20.08 -0.35
C VAL A 42 11.31 21.29 -0.56
N ILE A 43 11.25 21.76 -1.79
CA ILE A 43 10.32 22.80 -2.24
C ILE A 43 9.04 22.13 -2.71
N VAL A 44 7.94 22.38 -2.04
CA VAL A 44 6.61 21.87 -2.42
C VAL A 44 5.82 23.02 -3.05
N PRO A 45 5.38 22.91 -4.30
CA PRO A 45 4.59 23.94 -4.96
C PRO A 45 3.14 23.93 -4.46
N ASP A 46 2.42 25.06 -4.66
CA ASP A 46 0.98 25.11 -4.50
C ASP A 46 0.30 24.09 -5.42
N PRO A 47 -0.85 23.47 -5.02
CA PRO A 47 -1.52 22.48 -5.84
C PRO A 47 -2.08 23.08 -7.14
N GLY A 48 -1.73 22.47 -8.28
CA GLY A 48 -2.28 22.73 -9.59
C GLY A 48 -3.66 22.09 -9.80
N PRO A 49 -4.24 22.20 -10.99
CA PRO A 49 -5.54 21.60 -11.31
C PRO A 49 -5.55 20.09 -11.03
N GLY A 50 -6.56 19.62 -10.29
CA GLY A 50 -6.72 18.22 -9.91
C GLY A 50 -5.78 17.72 -8.80
N GLU A 51 -4.94 18.59 -8.21
CA GLU A 51 -3.97 18.23 -7.19
C GLU A 51 -4.40 18.61 -5.77
N ALA A 52 -3.83 17.95 -4.79
CA ALA A 52 -4.04 18.21 -3.37
C ALA A 52 -2.68 18.29 -2.64
N LEU A 53 -2.53 19.33 -1.83
CA LEU A 53 -1.45 19.45 -0.87
C LEU A 53 -1.88 18.80 0.45
N VAL A 54 -1.14 17.80 0.88
CA VAL A 54 -1.44 17.02 2.09
C VAL A 54 -0.34 17.21 3.11
N ARG A 55 -0.69 17.70 4.29
CA ARG A 55 0.19 17.64 5.46
C ARG A 55 0.17 16.23 6.00
N VAL A 56 1.30 15.55 5.88
CA VAL A 56 1.44 14.16 6.33
C VAL A 56 1.39 14.11 7.86
N ALA A 57 0.63 13.17 8.40
CA ALA A 57 0.54 12.94 9.84
C ALA A 57 1.30 11.67 10.25
N ALA A 58 1.31 10.66 9.37
CA ALA A 58 2.05 9.42 9.57
C ALA A 58 2.39 8.77 8.23
N CYS A 59 3.52 8.07 8.17
CA CYS A 59 3.92 7.27 7.00
C CYS A 59 4.63 5.98 7.42
N GLY A 60 4.12 4.82 6.98
CA GLY A 60 4.72 3.50 7.21
C GLY A 60 5.95 3.27 6.35
N VAL A 61 6.92 2.51 6.89
CA VAL A 61 8.14 2.07 6.19
C VAL A 61 7.90 0.71 5.54
N CYS A 62 8.10 0.61 4.24
CA CYS A 62 7.80 -0.56 3.42
C CYS A 62 9.04 -1.09 2.67
N HIS A 63 9.05 -2.39 2.36
CA HIS A 63 10.09 -2.98 1.47
C HIS A 63 10.12 -2.32 0.08
N THR A 64 9.03 -1.79 -0.39
CA THR A 64 8.99 -1.03 -1.65
C THR A 64 9.89 0.21 -1.59
N ASP A 65 9.95 0.92 -0.47
CA ASP A 65 10.84 2.07 -0.29
C ASP A 65 12.31 1.63 -0.34
N LEU A 66 12.64 0.50 0.29
CA LEU A 66 13.97 -0.09 0.23
C LEU A 66 14.32 -0.52 -1.21
N HIS A 67 13.38 -1.12 -1.95
CA HIS A 67 13.59 -1.48 -3.36
C HIS A 67 13.82 -0.25 -4.25
N TYR A 68 13.16 0.88 -3.99
CA TYR A 68 13.48 2.16 -4.66
C TYR A 68 14.91 2.60 -4.35
N ARG A 69 15.31 2.61 -3.07
CA ARG A 69 16.66 2.97 -2.65
C ARG A 69 17.72 2.09 -3.34
N GLU A 70 17.46 0.81 -3.50
CA GLU A 70 18.39 -0.14 -4.11
C GLU A 70 18.30 -0.20 -5.64
N GLY A 71 17.46 0.62 -6.28
CA GLY A 71 17.29 0.65 -7.74
C GLY A 71 16.66 -0.64 -8.29
N GLY A 72 15.87 -1.34 -7.48
CA GLY A 72 15.15 -2.55 -7.89
C GLY A 72 13.85 -2.27 -8.65
N ILE A 73 13.34 -1.02 -8.61
CA ILE A 73 12.10 -0.61 -9.29
C ILE A 73 12.40 0.31 -10.46
N SER A 74 13.23 1.35 -10.27
CA SER A 74 13.64 2.31 -11.29
C SER A 74 15.01 2.87 -10.93
N ASP A 75 15.74 3.36 -11.94
CA ASP A 75 17.00 4.08 -11.79
C ASP A 75 16.83 5.61 -11.95
N ASP A 76 15.61 6.15 -11.89
CA ASP A 76 15.28 7.58 -12.07
C ASP A 76 15.53 8.41 -10.80
N PHE A 77 16.72 8.30 -10.21
CA PHE A 77 17.10 9.09 -9.03
C PHE A 77 17.15 10.60 -9.33
N PRO A 78 16.93 11.47 -8.30
CA PRO A 78 16.64 11.19 -6.90
C PRO A 78 15.16 10.89 -6.63
N PHE A 79 14.89 9.99 -5.67
CA PHE A 79 13.54 9.66 -5.21
C PHE A 79 13.20 10.34 -3.89
N LEU A 80 11.98 10.89 -3.78
CA LEU A 80 11.32 11.15 -2.52
C LEU A 80 10.55 9.91 -2.13
N LEU A 81 10.96 9.24 -1.05
CA LEU A 81 10.40 7.97 -0.61
C LEU A 81 9.12 8.14 0.23
N GLY A 82 8.50 7.01 0.61
CA GLY A 82 7.30 6.94 1.43
C GLY A 82 6.01 6.90 0.60
N HIS A 83 5.11 5.95 0.94
CA HIS A 83 3.85 5.76 0.19
C HIS A 83 2.71 5.15 1.03
N GLU A 84 2.96 4.75 2.28
CA GLU A 84 1.95 4.23 3.22
C GLU A 84 1.50 5.35 4.18
N ALA A 85 0.82 6.38 3.69
CA ALA A 85 0.63 7.60 4.47
C ALA A 85 -0.83 7.97 4.74
N SER A 86 -1.01 8.69 5.84
CA SER A 86 -2.22 9.42 6.18
C SER A 86 -1.90 10.88 6.49
N GLY A 87 -2.84 11.77 6.29
CA GLY A 87 -2.63 13.18 6.52
C GLY A 87 -3.90 14.03 6.43
N ILE A 88 -3.70 15.33 6.50
CA ILE A 88 -4.77 16.31 6.38
C ILE A 88 -4.58 17.07 5.08
N VAL A 89 -5.61 17.15 4.26
CA VAL A 89 -5.64 18.02 3.09
C VAL A 89 -5.55 19.48 3.57
N GLU A 90 -4.54 20.22 3.14
CA GLU A 90 -4.37 21.63 3.49
C GLU A 90 -4.90 22.56 2.38
N ALA A 91 -4.67 22.18 1.13
CA ALA A 91 -5.14 22.94 -0.03
C ALA A 91 -5.46 21.99 -1.18
N VAL A 92 -6.34 22.44 -2.06
CA VAL A 92 -6.67 21.73 -3.31
C VAL A 92 -6.59 22.70 -4.48
N GLY A 93 -6.17 22.19 -5.62
CA GLY A 93 -6.18 22.95 -6.87
C GLY A 93 -7.57 23.09 -7.46
N ASN A 94 -7.66 23.85 -8.55
CA ASN A 94 -8.89 23.94 -9.32
C ASN A 94 -9.30 22.57 -9.84
N ASP A 95 -10.59 22.37 -10.11
CA ASP A 95 -11.19 21.14 -10.64
C ASP A 95 -11.19 19.94 -9.69
N VAL A 96 -10.77 20.09 -8.42
CA VAL A 96 -10.95 19.06 -7.40
C VAL A 96 -12.39 19.10 -6.90
N VAL A 97 -13.12 18.00 -7.09
CA VAL A 97 -14.53 17.87 -6.69
C VAL A 97 -14.69 16.97 -5.45
N ASP A 98 -13.82 15.99 -5.28
CA ASP A 98 -13.85 15.02 -4.19
C ASP A 98 -12.66 15.26 -3.24
N GLY A 99 -12.86 16.17 -2.29
CA GLY A 99 -11.85 16.53 -1.30
C GLY A 99 -11.86 18.02 -0.96
N ALA A 100 -11.65 18.33 0.30
CA ALA A 100 -11.63 19.68 0.81
C ALA A 100 -10.54 19.87 1.87
N PRO A 101 -10.00 21.09 2.04
CA PRO A 101 -9.12 21.41 3.15
C PRO A 101 -9.76 21.01 4.47
N GLY A 102 -8.96 20.34 5.32
CA GLY A 102 -9.40 19.78 6.57
C GLY A 102 -9.82 18.32 6.51
N ASP A 103 -9.97 17.69 5.36
CA ASP A 103 -10.26 16.26 5.27
C ASP A 103 -9.07 15.43 5.76
N PHE A 104 -9.35 14.41 6.58
CA PHE A 104 -8.38 13.37 6.93
C PHE A 104 -8.43 12.27 5.90
N VAL A 105 -7.26 11.98 5.31
CA VAL A 105 -7.15 11.08 4.16
C VAL A 105 -6.07 10.03 4.37
N VAL A 106 -6.27 8.88 3.74
CA VAL A 106 -5.22 7.89 3.47
C VAL A 106 -4.77 8.07 2.03
N LEU A 107 -3.45 8.14 1.81
CA LEU A 107 -2.86 8.24 0.49
C LEU A 107 -2.76 6.86 -0.16
N ASN A 108 -3.03 6.80 -1.45
CA ASN A 108 -2.93 5.60 -2.24
C ASN A 108 -2.29 5.90 -3.60
N TRP A 109 -1.61 4.92 -4.18
CA TRP A 109 -0.89 5.05 -5.44
C TRP A 109 -1.75 4.72 -6.67
N ARG A 110 -3.07 4.64 -6.53
CA ARG A 110 -4.01 4.25 -7.61
C ARG A 110 -5.19 5.21 -7.72
N ALA A 111 -4.94 6.41 -8.21
CA ALA A 111 -6.02 7.30 -8.64
C ALA A 111 -6.62 6.76 -9.95
N VAL A 112 -7.63 5.89 -9.86
CA VAL A 112 -8.21 5.21 -11.01
C VAL A 112 -8.88 6.19 -11.99
N CYS A 113 -8.69 5.98 -13.29
CA CYS A 113 -9.16 6.92 -14.33
C CYS A 113 -10.68 6.87 -14.58
N GLY A 114 -11.37 5.82 -14.15
CA GLY A 114 -12.81 5.66 -14.34
C GLY A 114 -13.28 5.30 -15.76
N ASN A 115 -12.46 5.45 -16.80
CA ASN A 115 -12.87 5.34 -18.21
C ASN A 115 -12.07 4.34 -19.05
N CYS A 116 -11.02 3.69 -18.53
CA CYS A 116 -10.32 2.64 -19.27
C CYS A 116 -11.12 1.34 -19.30
N ARG A 117 -10.68 0.38 -20.12
CA ARG A 117 -11.34 -0.92 -20.29
C ARG A 117 -11.59 -1.63 -18.97
N ALA A 118 -10.64 -1.62 -18.02
CA ALA A 118 -10.80 -2.27 -16.73
C ALA A 118 -11.87 -1.57 -15.87
N CYS A 119 -11.84 -0.24 -15.80
CA CYS A 119 -12.84 0.54 -15.07
C CYS A 119 -14.25 0.32 -15.61
N LEU A 120 -14.41 0.33 -16.95
CA LEU A 120 -15.73 0.13 -17.60
C LEU A 120 -16.26 -1.30 -17.44
N ARG A 121 -15.40 -2.30 -17.18
CA ARG A 121 -15.82 -3.66 -16.86
C ARG A 121 -16.17 -3.87 -15.37
N GLY A 122 -16.02 -2.83 -14.54
CA GLY A 122 -16.22 -2.94 -13.10
C GLY A 122 -15.03 -3.57 -12.33
N GLU A 123 -13.84 -3.55 -12.93
CA GLU A 123 -12.59 -4.06 -12.36
C GLU A 123 -11.54 -2.93 -12.20
N PRO A 124 -11.88 -1.81 -11.50
CA PRO A 124 -11.02 -0.63 -11.44
C PRO A 124 -9.67 -0.91 -10.76
N TRP A 125 -9.54 -1.95 -9.97
CA TRP A 125 -8.25 -2.40 -9.40
C TRP A 125 -7.24 -2.85 -10.48
N TYR A 126 -7.65 -3.10 -11.70
CA TYR A 126 -6.78 -3.31 -12.86
C TYR A 126 -6.63 -2.06 -13.74
N CYS A 127 -6.95 -0.88 -13.24
CA CYS A 127 -6.67 0.36 -13.94
C CYS A 127 -5.17 0.65 -13.92
N PHE A 128 -4.52 0.73 -15.11
CA PHE A 128 -3.13 1.15 -15.27
C PHE A 128 -2.98 2.54 -15.87
N ALA A 129 -4.08 3.24 -16.13
CA ALA A 129 -4.12 4.65 -16.53
C ALA A 129 -4.42 5.53 -15.30
N THR A 130 -3.67 5.33 -14.22
CA THR A 130 -3.82 6.07 -12.98
C THR A 130 -3.25 7.48 -13.08
N PHE A 131 -3.80 8.42 -12.32
CA PHE A 131 -3.33 9.79 -12.26
C PHE A 131 -2.34 9.98 -11.11
N ASN A 132 -1.32 10.82 -11.34
CA ASN A 132 -0.40 11.35 -10.34
C ASN A 132 -0.37 12.88 -10.46
N ALA A 133 0.22 13.56 -9.48
CA ALA A 133 0.48 14.98 -9.57
C ALA A 133 1.35 15.28 -10.80
N THR A 134 1.06 16.38 -11.49
CA THR A 134 1.78 16.84 -12.69
C THR A 134 2.91 17.79 -12.33
N GLN A 135 2.72 18.61 -11.28
CA GLN A 135 3.76 19.46 -10.74
C GLN A 135 4.78 18.63 -9.98
N ARG A 136 6.03 19.05 -10.01
CA ARG A 136 7.11 18.34 -9.32
C ARG A 136 7.59 19.12 -8.10
N MET A 137 7.73 18.39 -7.00
CA MET A 137 8.53 18.83 -5.86
C MET A 137 10.01 18.83 -6.27
N THR A 138 10.81 19.76 -5.73
CA THR A 138 12.23 19.89 -6.09
C THR A 138 13.11 20.05 -4.84
N LEU A 139 14.38 19.78 -4.97
CA LEU A 139 15.39 20.24 -4.02
C LEU A 139 15.56 21.77 -4.12
N THR A 140 16.29 22.36 -3.19
CA THR A 140 16.55 23.80 -3.13
C THR A 140 17.36 24.34 -4.32
N ASP A 141 18.11 23.47 -4.99
CA ASP A 141 18.87 23.80 -6.22
C ASP A 141 18.04 23.67 -7.50
N GLY A 142 16.74 23.30 -7.37
CA GLY A 142 15.81 23.08 -8.49
C GLY A 142 15.83 21.67 -9.07
N THR A 143 16.60 20.74 -8.52
CA THR A 143 16.59 19.33 -8.96
C THR A 143 15.23 18.71 -8.73
N PRO A 144 14.53 18.19 -9.77
CA PRO A 144 13.23 17.59 -9.63
C PRO A 144 13.30 16.23 -8.93
N LEU A 145 12.36 15.98 -8.03
CA LEU A 145 12.22 14.71 -7.31
C LEU A 145 11.22 13.78 -7.98
N ASN A 146 11.51 12.49 -7.97
CA ASN A 146 10.59 11.45 -8.38
C ASN A 146 9.92 10.86 -7.13
N PRO A 147 8.60 11.09 -6.93
CA PRO A 147 7.91 10.57 -5.74
C PRO A 147 7.68 9.07 -5.87
N ALA A 148 8.09 8.30 -4.85
CA ALA A 148 7.86 6.85 -4.80
C ALA A 148 6.37 6.54 -4.96
N LEU A 149 6.02 5.68 -5.92
CA LEU A 149 4.65 5.35 -6.31
C LEU A 149 3.74 6.59 -6.59
N GLY A 150 4.34 7.71 -7.00
CA GLY A 150 3.60 8.96 -7.26
C GLY A 150 3.09 9.65 -5.99
N ILE A 151 3.62 9.31 -4.80
CA ILE A 151 3.18 9.84 -3.51
C ILE A 151 4.31 10.62 -2.81
N GLY A 152 5.46 9.97 -2.53
CA GLY A 152 6.58 10.61 -1.85
C GLY A 152 6.18 11.19 -0.48
N ALA A 153 5.94 10.36 0.52
CA ALA A 153 5.33 10.79 1.79
C ALA A 153 6.26 10.71 3.02
N PHE A 154 7.54 10.40 2.87
CA PHE A 154 8.52 10.66 3.95
C PHE A 154 8.91 12.13 3.94
N ILE A 155 7.92 13.00 4.16
CA ILE A 155 8.01 14.44 4.08
C ILE A 155 6.90 15.08 4.92
N GLU A 156 7.11 16.29 5.43
CA GLU A 156 6.11 17.00 6.24
C GLU A 156 4.84 17.36 5.43
N LYS A 157 5.00 17.67 4.13
CA LYS A 157 3.89 17.92 3.20
C LYS A 157 4.20 17.34 1.84
N THR A 158 3.25 16.67 1.23
CA THR A 158 3.39 16.11 -0.12
C THR A 158 2.31 16.62 -1.06
N LEU A 159 2.66 16.68 -2.35
CA LEU A 159 1.74 17.05 -3.42
C LEU A 159 1.35 15.80 -4.21
N VAL A 160 0.06 15.52 -4.27
CA VAL A 160 -0.51 14.34 -4.93
C VAL A 160 -1.68 14.73 -5.83
N HIS A 161 -2.08 13.83 -6.73
CA HIS A 161 -3.38 13.98 -7.42
C HIS A 161 -4.52 13.73 -6.41
N SER A 162 -5.61 14.49 -6.48
CA SER A 162 -6.74 14.38 -5.53
C SER A 162 -7.34 12.97 -5.47
N GLY A 163 -7.36 12.23 -6.58
CA GLY A 163 -7.79 10.84 -6.62
C GLY A 163 -6.86 9.86 -5.87
N GLN A 164 -5.69 10.29 -5.42
CA GLN A 164 -4.82 9.54 -4.51
C GLN A 164 -5.19 9.75 -3.04
N CYS A 165 -6.15 10.62 -2.75
CA CYS A 165 -6.63 10.93 -1.41
C CYS A 165 -7.96 10.21 -1.15
N THR A 166 -7.98 9.26 -0.24
CA THR A 166 -9.23 8.63 0.21
C THR A 166 -9.60 9.14 1.58
N LYS A 167 -10.72 9.87 1.66
CA LYS A 167 -11.26 10.39 2.92
C LYS A 167 -11.71 9.25 3.83
N VAL A 168 -11.32 9.31 5.10
CA VAL A 168 -11.63 8.32 6.12
C VAL A 168 -12.03 8.96 7.44
N ASP A 169 -12.56 8.15 8.37
CA ASP A 169 -12.95 8.63 9.68
C ASP A 169 -11.72 9.11 10.47
N ARG A 170 -11.85 10.30 11.04
CA ARG A 170 -10.81 10.98 11.82
C ARG A 170 -10.55 10.33 13.19
N ALA A 171 -11.45 9.47 13.66
CA ALA A 171 -11.30 8.77 14.93
C ALA A 171 -10.18 7.72 14.91
N VAL A 172 -9.79 7.24 13.72
CA VAL A 172 -8.65 6.32 13.59
C VAL A 172 -7.32 7.05 13.79
N ALA A 173 -6.37 6.43 14.50
CA ALA A 173 -5.04 6.98 14.67
C ALA A 173 -4.30 7.09 13.30
N PRO A 174 -3.59 8.20 13.02
CA PRO A 174 -2.88 8.38 11.75
C PRO A 174 -1.91 7.24 11.40
N ALA A 175 -1.13 6.78 12.38
CA ALA A 175 -0.21 5.66 12.19
C ALA A 175 -0.90 4.37 11.71
N VAL A 176 -2.14 4.15 12.15
CA VAL A 176 -2.95 2.98 11.78
C VAL A 176 -3.56 3.17 10.39
N ALA A 177 -4.12 4.34 10.12
CA ALA A 177 -4.77 4.65 8.85
C ALA A 177 -3.81 4.54 7.66
N GLY A 178 -2.60 5.11 7.78
CA GLY A 178 -1.60 5.13 6.71
C GLY A 178 -1.20 3.74 6.21
N LEU A 179 -1.24 2.71 7.07
CA LEU A 179 -0.86 1.34 6.72
C LEU A 179 -1.74 0.72 5.62
N LEU A 180 -2.96 1.23 5.43
CA LEU A 180 -3.84 0.79 4.34
C LEU A 180 -3.34 1.25 2.97
N GLY A 181 -2.42 2.21 2.91
CA GLY A 181 -1.82 2.69 1.67
C GLY A 181 -1.07 1.62 0.86
N CYS A 182 -0.61 0.52 1.48
CA CYS A 182 0.13 -0.54 0.77
C CYS A 182 -0.04 -1.93 1.39
N GLY A 183 0.92 -2.37 2.22
CA GLY A 183 1.11 -3.78 2.58
C GLY A 183 -0.03 -4.40 3.37
N VAL A 184 -0.63 -3.64 4.30
CA VAL A 184 -1.76 -4.15 5.11
C VAL A 184 -2.98 -4.37 4.22
N MET A 185 -3.28 -3.41 3.32
CA MET A 185 -4.36 -3.57 2.34
C MET A 185 -4.10 -4.72 1.38
N ALA A 186 -2.87 -4.86 0.89
CA ALA A 186 -2.50 -5.95 -0.02
C ALA A 186 -2.80 -7.33 0.59
N GLY A 187 -2.43 -7.53 1.85
CA GLY A 187 -2.69 -8.79 2.55
C GLY A 187 -4.16 -9.01 2.86
N LEU A 188 -4.85 -8.04 3.44
CA LEU A 188 -6.29 -8.11 3.70
C LEU A 188 -7.06 -8.42 2.41
N GLY A 189 -6.76 -7.68 1.34
CA GLY A 189 -7.41 -7.84 0.04
C GLY A 189 -7.08 -9.16 -0.64
N ALA A 190 -5.89 -9.72 -0.46
CA ALA A 190 -5.54 -11.04 -0.97
C ALA A 190 -6.52 -12.11 -0.45
N ALA A 191 -6.91 -12.03 0.82
CA ALA A 191 -7.88 -12.94 1.41
C ALA A 191 -9.32 -12.57 1.05
N LEU A 192 -9.70 -11.29 1.23
CA LEU A 192 -11.08 -10.82 1.13
C LEU A 192 -11.55 -10.67 -0.32
N ASN A 193 -10.73 -10.04 -1.18
CA ASN A 193 -11.11 -9.68 -2.54
C ASN A 193 -10.61 -10.72 -3.56
N THR A 194 -9.29 -10.97 -3.63
CA THR A 194 -8.69 -11.83 -4.65
C THR A 194 -9.05 -13.29 -4.46
N ALA A 195 -8.83 -13.85 -3.27
CA ALA A 195 -9.25 -15.22 -2.96
C ALA A 195 -10.77 -15.31 -2.82
N GLY A 196 -11.40 -14.28 -2.27
CA GLY A 196 -12.80 -14.34 -1.90
C GLY A 196 -13.06 -15.43 -0.86
N VAL A 197 -12.25 -15.48 0.20
CA VAL A 197 -12.36 -16.48 1.26
C VAL A 197 -13.77 -16.50 1.82
N ARG A 198 -14.34 -17.69 1.90
CA ARG A 198 -15.71 -17.91 2.39
C ARG A 198 -15.70 -18.51 3.79
N ARG A 199 -16.74 -18.22 4.54
CA ARG A 199 -16.95 -18.80 5.86
C ARG A 199 -16.81 -20.32 5.82
N GLY A 200 -16.02 -20.86 6.73
CA GLY A 200 -15.80 -22.30 6.88
C GLY A 200 -14.64 -22.87 6.07
N GLN A 201 -14.08 -22.15 5.11
CA GLN A 201 -12.92 -22.60 4.35
C GLN A 201 -11.64 -22.69 5.19
N SER A 202 -10.71 -23.51 4.75
CA SER A 202 -9.34 -23.59 5.23
C SER A 202 -8.44 -22.67 4.40
N VAL A 203 -7.58 -21.89 5.07
CA VAL A 203 -6.65 -20.97 4.45
C VAL A 203 -5.25 -21.25 4.97
N ALA A 204 -4.27 -21.39 4.10
CA ALA A 204 -2.86 -21.39 4.47
C ALA A 204 -2.18 -20.11 3.94
N VAL A 205 -1.31 -19.51 4.75
CA VAL A 205 -0.54 -18.33 4.39
C VAL A 205 0.94 -18.64 4.54
N ILE A 206 1.69 -18.56 3.45
CA ILE A 206 3.14 -18.78 3.40
C ILE A 206 3.85 -17.42 3.45
N GLY A 207 4.66 -17.21 4.47
CA GLY A 207 5.29 -15.95 4.82
C GLY A 207 4.43 -15.10 5.77
N CYS A 208 4.90 -14.93 7.00
CA CYS A 208 4.20 -14.22 8.08
C CYS A 208 4.84 -12.86 8.41
N GLY A 209 5.30 -12.13 7.38
CA GLY A 209 5.64 -10.70 7.47
C GLY A 209 4.37 -9.85 7.49
N GLY A 210 4.50 -8.51 7.35
CA GLY A 210 3.37 -7.58 7.42
C GLY A 210 2.22 -7.92 6.46
N VAL A 211 2.52 -8.29 5.21
CA VAL A 211 1.50 -8.69 4.21
C VAL A 211 0.84 -10.02 4.57
N GLY A 212 1.62 -11.03 4.96
CA GLY A 212 1.08 -12.34 5.34
C GLY A 212 0.24 -12.29 6.62
N CYS A 213 0.67 -11.54 7.62
CA CYS A 213 -0.11 -11.29 8.83
C CYS A 213 -1.43 -10.56 8.51
N ALA A 214 -1.43 -9.63 7.56
CA ALA A 214 -2.65 -8.99 7.09
C ALA A 214 -3.57 -9.97 6.34
N ALA A 215 -3.01 -10.90 5.54
CA ALA A 215 -3.79 -11.96 4.89
C ALA A 215 -4.44 -12.90 5.92
N ILE A 216 -3.75 -13.22 7.02
CA ILE A 216 -4.27 -14.00 8.15
C ILE A 216 -5.44 -13.27 8.81
N ALA A 217 -5.28 -11.97 9.12
CA ALA A 217 -6.35 -11.16 9.68
C ALA A 217 -7.56 -11.06 8.73
N GLY A 218 -7.32 -10.93 7.42
CA GLY A 218 -8.35 -10.97 6.38
C GLY A 218 -9.09 -12.30 6.33
N ALA A 219 -8.37 -13.43 6.37
CA ALA A 219 -8.98 -14.76 6.40
C ALA A 219 -9.84 -14.98 7.67
N ARG A 220 -9.39 -14.48 8.83
CA ARG A 220 -10.18 -14.48 10.07
C ARG A 220 -11.45 -13.65 9.92
N LEU A 221 -11.34 -12.45 9.37
CA LEU A 221 -12.49 -11.55 9.14
C LEU A 221 -13.51 -12.18 8.19
N ALA A 222 -13.06 -12.91 7.15
CA ALA A 222 -13.89 -13.65 6.22
C ALA A 222 -14.59 -14.87 6.85
N GLY A 223 -14.16 -15.30 8.05
CA GLY A 223 -14.74 -16.43 8.75
C GLY A 223 -14.15 -17.78 8.33
N ALA A 224 -12.89 -17.84 7.91
CA ALA A 224 -12.18 -19.09 7.70
C ALA A 224 -12.19 -19.96 8.97
N SER A 225 -12.46 -21.26 8.83
CA SER A 225 -12.53 -22.18 9.97
C SER A 225 -11.15 -22.65 10.44
N ARG A 226 -10.18 -22.66 9.52
CA ARG A 226 -8.80 -23.03 9.78
C ARG A 226 -7.88 -22.08 9.05
N ILE A 227 -6.96 -21.46 9.79
CA ILE A 227 -5.98 -20.53 9.25
C ILE A 227 -4.60 -21.03 9.66
N ILE A 228 -3.80 -21.45 8.69
CA ILE A 228 -2.50 -22.08 8.88
C ILE A 228 -1.42 -21.08 8.48
N ALA A 229 -0.64 -20.60 9.43
CA ALA A 229 0.51 -19.74 9.20
C ALA A 229 1.76 -20.57 8.94
N VAL A 230 2.52 -20.26 7.90
CA VAL A 230 3.78 -20.94 7.55
C VAL A 230 4.89 -19.90 7.46
N ASP A 231 5.94 -20.05 8.23
CA ASP A 231 7.15 -19.21 8.17
C ASP A 231 8.36 -20.01 8.64
N ILE A 232 9.55 -19.45 8.44
CA ILE A 232 10.83 -19.99 8.93
C ILE A 232 11.20 -19.43 10.32
N ASP A 233 10.47 -18.44 10.84
CA ASP A 233 10.78 -17.72 12.09
C ASP A 233 9.63 -17.85 13.09
N ASP A 234 9.90 -18.48 14.23
CA ASP A 234 8.91 -18.72 15.29
C ASP A 234 8.35 -17.42 15.89
N ARG A 235 9.12 -16.31 15.88
CA ARG A 235 8.64 -14.99 16.34
C ARG A 235 7.51 -14.50 15.45
N LYS A 236 7.65 -14.67 14.12
CA LYS A 236 6.62 -14.30 13.13
C LYS A 236 5.39 -15.22 13.24
N LEU A 237 5.60 -16.51 13.50
CA LEU A 237 4.52 -17.46 13.75
C LEU A 237 3.72 -17.13 15.02
N ALA A 238 4.39 -16.69 16.09
CA ALA A 238 3.74 -16.21 17.29
C ALA A 238 2.89 -14.96 17.04
N THR A 239 3.41 -14.00 16.28
CA THR A 239 2.67 -12.81 15.84
C THR A 239 1.44 -13.18 14.99
N ALA A 240 1.61 -14.09 14.04
CA ALA A 240 0.52 -14.60 13.20
C ALA A 240 -0.60 -15.25 14.03
N SER A 241 -0.25 -15.98 15.09
CA SER A 241 -1.22 -16.56 16.04
C SER A 241 -2.04 -15.47 16.73
N GLY A 242 -1.42 -14.37 17.16
CA GLY A 242 -2.10 -13.22 17.77
C GLY A 242 -3.10 -12.55 16.80
N LEU A 243 -2.83 -12.59 15.50
CA LEU A 243 -3.67 -12.00 14.45
C LEU A 243 -4.75 -12.96 13.91
N GLY A 244 -4.75 -14.23 14.33
CA GLY A 244 -5.83 -15.15 14.03
C GLY A 244 -5.46 -16.46 13.37
N ALA A 245 -4.17 -16.78 13.21
CA ALA A 245 -3.77 -18.11 12.79
C ALA A 245 -4.19 -19.15 13.87
N THR A 246 -4.85 -20.20 13.42
CA THR A 246 -5.29 -21.31 14.29
C THR A 246 -4.23 -22.38 14.45
N HIS A 247 -3.30 -22.45 13.48
CA HIS A 247 -2.18 -23.39 13.45
C HIS A 247 -0.95 -22.71 12.87
N THR A 248 0.22 -23.16 13.27
CA THR A 248 1.51 -22.70 12.78
C THR A 248 2.35 -23.85 12.26
N ILE A 249 3.18 -23.62 11.27
CA ILE A 249 4.16 -24.55 10.72
C ILE A 249 5.47 -23.80 10.54
N ASN A 250 6.53 -24.23 11.25
CA ASN A 250 7.88 -23.79 10.97
C ASN A 250 8.45 -24.63 9.80
N SER A 251 8.64 -23.99 8.65
CA SER A 251 9.10 -24.66 7.43
C SER A 251 10.60 -24.99 7.42
N ARG A 252 11.37 -24.59 8.44
CA ARG A 252 12.72 -25.12 8.69
C ARG A 252 12.69 -26.48 9.35
N GLU A 253 11.64 -26.82 10.08
CA GLU A 253 11.53 -28.02 10.89
C GLU A 253 10.71 -29.12 10.20
N SER A 254 9.80 -28.74 9.33
CA SER A 254 8.88 -29.66 8.65
C SER A 254 8.48 -29.18 7.25
N ASP A 255 8.19 -30.15 6.37
CA ASP A 255 7.66 -29.86 5.04
C ASP A 255 6.30 -29.14 5.16
N PRO A 256 6.16 -27.92 4.63
CA PRO A 256 4.92 -27.16 4.73
C PRO A 256 3.76 -27.79 3.97
N ILE A 257 4.01 -28.48 2.85
CA ILE A 257 2.97 -29.16 2.05
C ILE A 257 2.34 -30.28 2.86
N GLU A 258 3.16 -31.15 3.44
CA GLU A 258 2.71 -32.25 4.28
C GLU A 258 2.08 -31.75 5.59
N GLY A 259 2.62 -30.67 6.16
CA GLY A 259 2.05 -30.01 7.34
C GLY A 259 0.64 -29.49 7.09
N ILE A 260 0.44 -28.76 6.00
CA ILE A 260 -0.88 -28.24 5.59
C ILE A 260 -1.85 -29.38 5.31
N ARG A 261 -1.44 -30.39 4.56
CA ARG A 261 -2.28 -31.56 4.27
C ARG A 261 -2.72 -32.29 5.54
N ARG A 262 -1.79 -32.56 6.46
CA ARG A 262 -2.11 -33.20 7.75
C ARG A 262 -3.17 -32.38 8.53
N LEU A 263 -3.06 -31.07 8.55
CA LEU A 263 -4.00 -30.18 9.23
C LEU A 263 -5.35 -30.08 8.51
N THR A 264 -5.44 -30.48 7.25
CA THR A 264 -6.63 -30.40 6.40
C THR A 264 -7.19 -31.79 6.03
N GLY A 265 -6.91 -32.82 6.83
CA GLY A 265 -7.43 -34.16 6.62
C GLY A 265 -6.86 -34.91 5.42
N GLY A 266 -5.68 -34.54 4.94
CA GLY A 266 -4.98 -35.11 3.80
C GLY A 266 -5.24 -34.42 2.46
N TYR A 267 -6.18 -33.49 2.39
CA TYR A 267 -6.62 -32.86 1.14
C TYR A 267 -5.76 -31.67 0.70
N GLY A 268 -5.40 -30.80 1.62
CA GLY A 268 -4.80 -29.48 1.37
C GLY A 268 -5.76 -28.34 1.76
N ALA A 269 -5.29 -27.11 1.69
CA ALA A 269 -6.12 -25.96 2.01
C ALA A 269 -6.99 -25.50 0.81
N ASP A 270 -8.23 -25.03 1.06
CA ASP A 270 -9.09 -24.46 0.03
C ASP A 270 -8.44 -23.25 -0.64
N VAL A 271 -7.71 -22.45 0.14
CA VAL A 271 -6.97 -21.27 -0.32
C VAL A 271 -5.56 -21.31 0.24
N VAL A 272 -4.57 -21.08 -0.61
CA VAL A 272 -3.18 -20.87 -0.18
C VAL A 272 -2.71 -19.50 -0.69
N ILE A 273 -2.27 -18.64 0.24
CA ILE A 273 -1.78 -17.29 -0.07
C ILE A 273 -0.27 -17.29 0.10
N ASP A 274 0.47 -16.98 -0.96
CA ASP A 274 1.91 -16.74 -0.89
C ASP A 274 2.21 -15.26 -0.71
N ALA A 275 2.83 -14.92 0.41
CA ALA A 275 3.26 -13.56 0.77
C ALA A 275 4.80 -13.40 0.78
N VAL A 276 5.53 -14.35 0.20
CA VAL A 276 7.00 -14.33 0.08
C VAL A 276 7.43 -13.86 -1.30
N GLY A 277 6.86 -14.44 -2.36
CA GLY A 277 7.21 -14.07 -3.74
C GLY A 277 8.39 -14.83 -4.30
N HIS A 278 8.70 -16.05 -3.80
CA HIS A 278 9.80 -16.86 -4.29
C HIS A 278 9.29 -18.08 -5.07
N PRO A 279 9.94 -18.55 -6.15
CA PRO A 279 9.49 -19.70 -6.94
C PRO A 279 9.20 -20.96 -6.12
N GLU A 280 10.02 -21.23 -5.10
CA GLU A 280 9.83 -22.39 -4.24
C GLU A 280 8.57 -22.27 -3.37
N THR A 281 8.30 -21.10 -2.79
CA THR A 281 7.08 -20.89 -1.98
C THR A 281 5.82 -20.88 -2.86
N TYR A 282 5.91 -20.40 -4.10
CA TYR A 282 4.83 -20.55 -5.09
C TYR A 282 4.56 -22.01 -5.43
N ARG A 283 5.63 -22.81 -5.60
CA ARG A 283 5.51 -24.24 -5.82
C ARG A 283 4.87 -24.94 -4.61
N GLN A 284 5.32 -24.60 -3.40
CA GLN A 284 4.73 -25.13 -2.17
C GLN A 284 3.24 -24.75 -2.07
N ALA A 285 2.87 -23.51 -2.37
CA ALA A 285 1.49 -23.06 -2.38
C ALA A 285 0.63 -23.87 -3.37
N PHE A 286 1.16 -24.14 -4.57
CA PHE A 286 0.47 -24.92 -5.58
C PHE A 286 0.19 -26.37 -5.12
N TYR A 287 1.15 -27.01 -4.46
CA TYR A 287 0.99 -28.40 -4.01
C TYR A 287 0.29 -28.55 -2.67
N ALA A 288 0.29 -27.50 -1.83
CA ALA A 288 -0.37 -27.51 -0.53
C ALA A 288 -1.89 -27.24 -0.59
N ARG A 289 -2.40 -26.74 -1.74
CA ARG A 289 -3.84 -26.54 -1.92
C ARG A 289 -4.59 -27.82 -2.20
N ASP A 290 -5.85 -27.86 -1.85
CA ASP A 290 -6.79 -28.91 -2.23
C ASP A 290 -7.02 -28.96 -3.75
N LEU A 291 -7.62 -30.05 -4.25
CA LEU A 291 -8.13 -30.11 -5.62
C LEU A 291 -9.16 -28.98 -5.83
N ALA A 292 -9.11 -28.36 -7.01
CA ALA A 292 -9.92 -27.20 -7.33
C ALA A 292 -9.75 -25.97 -6.38
N GLY A 293 -8.78 -26.02 -5.45
CA GLY A 293 -8.45 -24.89 -4.56
C GLY A 293 -7.83 -23.72 -5.30
N THR A 294 -7.63 -22.61 -4.59
CA THR A 294 -7.06 -21.36 -5.14
C THR A 294 -5.69 -21.07 -4.53
N VAL A 295 -4.70 -20.79 -5.38
CA VAL A 295 -3.43 -20.14 -4.98
C VAL A 295 -3.54 -18.64 -5.27
N VAL A 296 -3.14 -17.82 -4.30
CA VAL A 296 -3.06 -16.36 -4.45
C VAL A 296 -1.63 -15.90 -4.25
N LEU A 297 -1.09 -15.23 -5.25
CA LEU A 297 0.26 -14.70 -5.26
C LEU A 297 0.20 -13.21 -4.89
N VAL A 298 0.61 -12.85 -3.69
CA VAL A 298 0.69 -11.47 -3.21
C VAL A 298 2.12 -11.02 -2.94
N GLY A 299 3.03 -11.96 -2.69
CA GLY A 299 4.47 -11.71 -2.67
C GLY A 299 4.98 -11.31 -4.07
N VAL A 300 5.83 -10.29 -4.14
CA VAL A 300 6.30 -9.74 -5.42
C VAL A 300 7.62 -10.41 -5.81
N PRO A 301 7.67 -11.17 -6.94
CA PRO A 301 8.91 -11.79 -7.42
C PRO A 301 9.82 -10.79 -8.13
N THR A 302 11.11 -11.12 -8.26
CA THR A 302 12.02 -10.38 -9.14
C THR A 302 11.84 -10.78 -10.62
N PRO A 303 12.25 -9.93 -11.60
CA PRO A 303 11.97 -10.17 -13.02
C PRO A 303 12.55 -11.45 -13.62
N ASP A 304 13.62 -11.98 -13.04
CA ASP A 304 14.33 -13.20 -13.49
C ASP A 304 13.74 -14.50 -12.90
N MET A 305 12.93 -14.41 -11.85
CA MET A 305 12.30 -15.58 -11.23
C MET A 305 11.31 -16.26 -12.17
N ARG A 306 11.28 -17.60 -12.13
CA ARG A 306 10.39 -18.44 -12.95
C ARG A 306 9.72 -19.49 -12.08
N LEU A 307 8.44 -19.72 -12.31
CA LEU A 307 7.69 -20.82 -11.72
C LEU A 307 7.57 -21.95 -12.76
N GLU A 308 8.10 -23.13 -12.44
CA GLU A 308 7.98 -24.32 -13.28
C GLU A 308 7.03 -25.31 -12.62
N LEU A 309 5.98 -25.68 -13.34
CA LEU A 309 4.99 -26.67 -12.92
C LEU A 309 4.75 -27.67 -14.06
N PRO A 310 4.72 -28.99 -13.79
CA PRO A 310 4.32 -29.99 -14.79
C PRO A 310 2.88 -29.72 -15.26
N LEU A 311 2.67 -29.68 -16.58
CA LEU A 311 1.35 -29.41 -17.14
C LEU A 311 0.29 -30.42 -16.71
N LEU A 312 0.68 -31.68 -16.50
CA LEU A 312 -0.24 -32.70 -16.01
C LEU A 312 -0.73 -32.43 -14.60
N ASP A 313 0.12 -31.88 -13.73
CA ASP A 313 -0.27 -31.49 -12.37
C ASP A 313 -1.21 -30.30 -12.40
N VAL A 314 -0.94 -29.32 -13.29
CA VAL A 314 -1.84 -28.15 -13.47
C VAL A 314 -3.22 -28.61 -13.95
N PHE A 315 -3.27 -29.49 -14.96
CA PHE A 315 -4.52 -30.03 -15.49
C PHE A 315 -5.27 -30.88 -14.47
N GLY A 316 -4.56 -31.82 -13.80
CA GLY A 316 -5.18 -32.79 -12.91
C GLY A 316 -5.68 -32.23 -11.60
N ARG A 317 -5.07 -31.13 -11.11
CA ARG A 317 -5.49 -30.50 -9.85
C ARG A 317 -6.61 -29.47 -10.01
N GLY A 318 -6.83 -28.95 -11.20
CA GLY A 318 -7.85 -27.91 -11.45
C GLY A 318 -7.61 -26.65 -10.63
N GLY A 319 -8.70 -25.91 -10.35
CA GLY A 319 -8.67 -24.72 -9.50
C GLY A 319 -8.06 -23.48 -10.17
N ALA A 320 -7.53 -22.57 -9.38
CA ALA A 320 -7.03 -21.28 -9.85
C ALA A 320 -5.67 -20.92 -9.27
N LEU A 321 -4.87 -20.21 -10.09
CA LEU A 321 -3.71 -19.44 -9.66
C LEU A 321 -4.02 -17.99 -9.99
N LYS A 322 -4.07 -17.12 -8.98
CA LYS A 322 -4.44 -15.72 -9.10
C LYS A 322 -3.31 -14.83 -8.61
N SER A 323 -3.08 -13.72 -9.28
CA SER A 323 -2.26 -12.62 -8.77
C SER A 323 -3.12 -11.68 -7.94
N SER A 324 -2.62 -11.23 -6.80
CA SER A 324 -3.26 -10.24 -5.94
C SER A 324 -2.52 -8.92 -6.06
N TRP A 325 -2.91 -8.12 -7.03
CA TRP A 325 -2.33 -6.80 -7.25
C TRP A 325 -2.92 -5.79 -6.28
N TYR A 326 -2.15 -5.41 -5.25
CA TYR A 326 -2.61 -4.53 -4.17
C TYR A 326 -3.90 -5.02 -3.49
N GLY A 327 -4.06 -6.35 -3.37
CA GLY A 327 -5.27 -6.93 -2.78
C GLY A 327 -6.54 -6.73 -3.58
N ASP A 328 -6.47 -6.49 -4.89
CA ASP A 328 -7.60 -6.08 -5.73
C ASP A 328 -8.41 -4.94 -5.08
N CYS A 329 -7.65 -3.97 -4.52
CA CYS A 329 -8.18 -2.86 -3.75
C CYS A 329 -8.79 -1.78 -4.65
N LEU A 330 -9.95 -1.28 -4.23
CA LEU A 330 -10.47 0.02 -4.62
C LEU A 330 -10.47 0.91 -3.37
N PRO A 331 -9.52 1.85 -3.23
CA PRO A 331 -9.33 2.62 -2.00
C PRO A 331 -10.60 3.29 -1.47
N SER A 332 -11.39 3.91 -2.35
CA SER A 332 -12.65 4.55 -1.97
C SER A 332 -13.71 3.60 -1.41
N ARG A 333 -13.65 2.31 -1.74
CA ARG A 333 -14.52 1.26 -1.21
C ARG A 333 -13.95 0.66 0.08
N ASP A 334 -12.66 0.30 0.03
CA ASP A 334 -12.07 -0.61 1.02
C ASP A 334 -11.56 0.12 2.26
N PHE A 335 -10.93 1.31 2.11
CA PHE A 335 -10.34 2.00 3.26
C PHE A 335 -11.39 2.44 4.29
N PRO A 336 -12.51 3.09 3.92
CA PRO A 336 -13.54 3.44 4.88
C PRO A 336 -14.12 2.22 5.59
N LEU A 337 -14.38 1.13 4.85
CA LEU A 337 -14.89 -0.12 5.40
C LEU A 337 -13.95 -0.75 6.42
N LEU A 338 -12.65 -0.85 6.09
CA LEU A 338 -11.66 -1.48 6.97
C LEU A 338 -11.41 -0.65 8.23
N ILE A 339 -11.44 0.69 8.10
CA ILE A 339 -11.34 1.60 9.24
C ILE A 339 -12.59 1.49 10.13
N ASP A 340 -13.78 1.42 9.57
CA ASP A 340 -15.01 1.22 10.34
C ASP A 340 -14.96 -0.10 11.12
N LEU A 341 -14.51 -1.19 10.49
CA LEU A 341 -14.30 -2.48 11.16
C LEU A 341 -13.25 -2.41 12.28
N HIS A 342 -12.19 -1.60 12.10
CA HIS A 342 -11.21 -1.35 13.14
C HIS A 342 -11.80 -0.59 14.31
N LEU A 343 -12.51 0.52 14.07
CA LEU A 343 -13.16 1.32 15.11
C LEU A 343 -14.22 0.53 15.89
N GLN A 344 -14.85 -0.48 15.26
CA GLN A 344 -15.73 -1.44 15.92
C GLN A 344 -15.00 -2.53 16.72
N GLY A 345 -13.66 -2.57 16.72
CA GLY A 345 -12.86 -3.61 17.37
C GLY A 345 -12.89 -4.98 16.67
N ARG A 346 -13.38 -5.05 15.44
CA ARG A 346 -13.49 -6.30 14.65
C ARG A 346 -12.23 -6.61 13.83
N LEU A 347 -11.40 -5.61 13.56
CA LEU A 347 -10.15 -5.73 12.82
C LEU A 347 -9.04 -4.99 13.58
N PRO A 348 -8.02 -5.68 14.12
CA PRO A 348 -6.97 -5.08 14.94
C PRO A 348 -5.87 -4.45 14.07
N LEU A 349 -6.16 -3.33 13.36
CA LEU A 349 -5.18 -2.65 12.51
C LEU A 349 -4.02 -2.07 13.32
N ASP A 350 -4.24 -1.68 14.56
CA ASP A 350 -3.23 -1.19 15.49
C ASP A 350 -2.12 -2.22 15.78
N ALA A 351 -2.45 -3.51 15.76
CA ALA A 351 -1.49 -4.59 15.96
C ALA A 351 -0.39 -4.68 14.86
N PHE A 352 -0.56 -3.98 13.74
CA PHE A 352 0.45 -3.91 12.69
C PHE A 352 1.49 -2.83 12.92
N VAL A 353 1.23 -1.84 13.77
CA VAL A 353 2.21 -0.80 14.16
C VAL A 353 3.13 -1.39 15.23
N SER A 354 4.35 -1.76 14.84
CA SER A 354 5.35 -2.32 15.78
C SER A 354 6.01 -1.21 16.60
N GLU A 355 6.26 -0.08 15.97
CA GLU A 355 6.92 1.08 16.58
C GLU A 355 6.61 2.37 15.84
N THR A 356 6.80 3.50 16.50
CA THR A 356 6.78 4.81 15.88
C THR A 356 8.17 5.44 15.94
N ILE A 357 8.59 6.09 14.86
CA ILE A 357 9.94 6.62 14.67
C ILE A 357 9.88 8.08 14.19
N ALA A 358 11.00 8.80 14.31
CA ALA A 358 11.16 10.10 13.69
C ALA A 358 11.60 9.98 12.22
N LEU A 359 11.42 11.06 11.44
CA LEU A 359 11.79 11.11 10.03
C LEU A 359 13.28 10.78 9.76
N GLY A 360 14.16 11.08 10.71
CA GLY A 360 15.60 10.80 10.60
C GLY A 360 15.99 9.34 10.80
N ASP A 361 15.08 8.49 11.29
CA ASP A 361 15.38 7.11 11.70
C ASP A 361 15.06 6.08 10.61
N ILE A 362 14.71 6.53 9.38
CA ILE A 362 14.26 5.65 8.28
C ILE A 362 15.32 4.64 7.87
N GLU A 363 16.61 5.01 7.88
CA GLU A 363 17.69 4.07 7.54
C GLU A 363 17.79 2.92 8.55
N GLU A 364 17.64 3.19 9.86
CA GLU A 364 17.59 2.13 10.87
C GLU A 364 16.31 1.30 10.76
N ALA A 365 15.18 1.91 10.41
CA ALA A 365 13.93 1.19 10.15
C ALA A 365 14.07 0.22 8.96
N PHE A 366 14.79 0.57 7.90
CA PHE A 366 15.14 -0.36 6.82
C PHE A 366 15.97 -1.54 7.33
N ALA A 367 16.94 -1.28 8.20
CA ALA A 367 17.76 -2.34 8.80
C ALA A 367 16.91 -3.27 9.70
N ALA A 368 16.04 -2.72 10.57
CA ALA A 368 15.14 -3.50 11.42
C ALA A 368 14.16 -4.36 10.60
N MET A 369 13.62 -3.79 9.51
CA MET A 369 12.76 -4.51 8.57
C MET A 369 13.50 -5.66 7.89
N GLY A 370 14.77 -5.46 7.47
CA GLY A 370 15.62 -6.50 6.89
C GLY A 370 15.91 -7.66 7.85
N ARG A 371 16.05 -7.37 9.15
CA ARG A 371 16.19 -8.41 10.21
C ARG A 371 14.87 -9.12 10.53
N GLY A 372 13.72 -8.60 10.07
CA GLY A 372 12.40 -9.12 10.38
C GLY A 372 11.93 -8.85 11.81
N ASP A 373 12.47 -7.83 12.47
CA ASP A 373 12.18 -7.49 13.86
C ASP A 373 10.82 -6.78 14.03
N VAL A 374 10.30 -6.19 12.96
CA VAL A 374 9.08 -5.37 12.96
C VAL A 374 8.09 -5.81 11.88
N LEU A 375 6.79 -5.64 12.13
CA LEU A 375 5.76 -5.71 11.08
C LEU A 375 5.74 -4.41 10.29
N ARG A 376 5.64 -3.27 10.98
CA ARG A 376 5.73 -1.92 10.42
C ARG A 376 6.32 -0.94 11.43
N SER A 377 7.36 -0.23 11.02
CA SER A 377 7.79 1.02 11.64
C SER A 377 7.01 2.18 10.98
N VAL A 378 6.58 3.16 11.76
CA VAL A 378 5.76 4.28 11.25
C VAL A 378 6.38 5.60 11.68
N VAL A 379 6.70 6.44 10.69
CA VAL A 379 7.13 7.83 10.92
C VAL A 379 5.93 8.64 11.38
N LEU A 380 6.07 9.41 12.47
CA LEU A 380 5.10 10.43 12.90
C LEU A 380 5.65 11.83 12.64
N PHE A 381 4.78 12.75 12.20
CA PHE A 381 5.09 14.14 11.88
C PHE A 381 4.46 15.12 12.84
#